data_2dc7f378c2d7ba50b0721bd90d5585a8
#
_entry.id   2dc7f378c2d7ba50b0721bd90d5585a8
#
_cell.length_a   1.000
_cell.length_b   1.000
_cell.length_c   1.000
_cell.angle_alpha   90.00
_cell.angle_beta   90.00
_cell.angle_gamma   90.00
#
_symmetry.space_group_name_H-M   'P 1'
#
loop_
_entity.id
_entity.type
_entity.pdbx_description
1 polymer ?
#
loop_
_entity_poly.entity_id
_entity_poly.type
_entity_poly.pdbx_seq_one_letter_code
_entity_poly.pdbx_strand_id
1 'polypeptide(L)'
;MSTQTSPQASAAESVSDASQKMAGTVATSVLWLVWAALLTGGLVADNLGSSAGSSFGRLGSSVVLVVAGWVWAASCHDTAAAGCTRLIAVGMCLGALGDFFMAGRLQTLIPLPSPVLGGMTAFGLGHIVYITACVGARRRVGLTSAKAMWGSILVWQIISVIGWAIVVLPATKESAQLLIWPALPYSMLLAGTAGVATGLAVQDRRFTLLAIGAGLFLLSDLILAWGMFRDSFPHRTEAVWIPYGGGQMLIVYAITTARQAFTRN
;
A
#
# COMPACT_ATOMS: atom_id res chain seq x y z
N MET A 1 -0.69 -33.73 -40.02
CA MET A 1 -0.45 -32.51 -40.76
C MET A 1 0.16 -31.51 -39.78
N SER A 2 1.48 -31.32 -39.83
CA SER A 2 2.21 -30.34 -38.98
C SER A 2 2.15 -28.99 -39.68
N THR A 3 1.42 -28.03 -39.12
CA THR A 3 1.38 -26.66 -39.58
C THR A 3 2.74 -26.01 -39.23
N GLN A 4 3.67 -25.91 -40.19
CA GLN A 4 4.88 -25.12 -40.10
C GLN A 4 4.45 -23.63 -40.11
N THR A 5 4.54 -22.97 -38.96
CA THR A 5 4.47 -21.49 -38.89
C THR A 5 5.64 -20.90 -39.67
N SER A 6 5.37 -19.98 -40.59
CA SER A 6 6.40 -19.36 -41.42
C SER A 6 7.40 -18.56 -40.54
N PRO A 7 8.70 -18.53 -40.88
CA PRO A 7 9.72 -17.76 -40.14
C PRO A 7 9.36 -16.28 -39.99
N GLN A 8 8.59 -15.70 -40.92
CA GLN A 8 8.12 -14.32 -40.87
C GLN A 8 7.05 -14.10 -39.79
N ALA A 9 6.15 -15.06 -39.55
CA ALA A 9 5.16 -14.97 -38.48
C ALA A 9 5.84 -14.98 -37.09
N SER A 10 6.83 -15.84 -36.89
CA SER A 10 7.62 -15.92 -35.65
C SER A 10 8.42 -14.64 -35.38
N ALA A 11 9.00 -14.02 -36.42
CA ALA A 11 9.72 -12.76 -36.29
C ALA A 11 8.77 -11.59 -35.96
N ALA A 12 7.58 -11.53 -36.55
CA ALA A 12 6.58 -10.50 -36.26
C ALA A 12 6.04 -10.61 -34.83
N GLU A 13 5.80 -11.83 -34.32
CA GLU A 13 5.39 -12.07 -32.94
C GLU A 13 6.49 -11.64 -31.93
N SER A 14 7.76 -11.94 -32.21
CA SER A 14 8.88 -11.56 -31.36
C SER A 14 9.06 -10.04 -31.25
N VAL A 15 8.89 -9.31 -32.38
CA VAL A 15 8.95 -7.84 -32.41
C VAL A 15 7.78 -7.22 -31.67
N SER A 16 6.56 -7.78 -31.81
CA SER A 16 5.37 -7.32 -31.10
C SER A 16 5.53 -7.51 -29.58
N ASP A 17 6.03 -8.67 -29.12
CA ASP A 17 6.25 -8.95 -27.70
C ASP A 17 7.33 -8.05 -27.10
N ALA A 18 8.44 -7.80 -27.83
CA ALA A 18 9.48 -6.87 -27.42
C ALA A 18 8.94 -5.43 -27.30
N SER A 19 8.12 -4.98 -28.25
CA SER A 19 7.50 -3.66 -28.24
C SER A 19 6.54 -3.50 -27.06
N GLN A 20 5.71 -4.50 -26.77
CA GLN A 20 4.79 -4.49 -25.62
C GLN A 20 5.54 -4.47 -24.29
N LYS A 21 6.64 -5.24 -24.15
CA LYS A 21 7.48 -5.23 -22.96
C LYS A 21 8.14 -3.87 -22.74
N MET A 22 8.64 -3.26 -23.81
CA MET A 22 9.26 -1.93 -23.77
C MET A 22 8.23 -0.86 -23.37
N ALA A 23 7.05 -0.85 -23.98
CA ALA A 23 5.96 0.06 -23.63
C ALA A 23 5.52 -0.09 -22.16
N GLY A 24 5.42 -1.32 -21.66
CA GLY A 24 5.11 -1.59 -20.26
C GLY A 24 6.19 -1.07 -19.29
N THR A 25 7.46 -1.21 -19.66
CA THR A 25 8.59 -0.69 -18.85
C THR A 25 8.58 0.84 -18.82
N VAL A 26 8.39 1.48 -19.97
CA VAL A 26 8.31 2.96 -20.06
C VAL A 26 7.13 3.50 -19.24
N ALA A 27 5.94 2.91 -19.37
CA ALA A 27 4.76 3.32 -18.61
C ALA A 27 5.00 3.19 -17.09
N THR A 28 5.64 2.12 -16.66
CA THR A 28 6.01 1.90 -15.26
C THR A 28 6.96 2.99 -14.77
N SER A 29 8.02 3.27 -15.53
CA SER A 29 9.01 4.30 -15.17
C SER A 29 8.40 5.70 -15.09
N VAL A 30 7.51 6.04 -16.03
CA VAL A 30 6.78 7.32 -16.02
C VAL A 30 5.90 7.45 -14.77
N LEU A 31 5.13 6.41 -14.41
CA LEU A 31 4.30 6.43 -13.21
C LEU A 31 5.14 6.62 -11.93
N TRP A 32 6.32 5.98 -11.85
CA TRP A 32 7.23 6.17 -10.72
C TRP A 32 7.78 7.59 -10.62
N LEU A 33 8.18 8.17 -11.75
CA LEU A 33 8.70 9.53 -11.79
C LEU A 33 7.61 10.55 -11.42
N VAL A 34 6.39 10.39 -11.93
CA VAL A 34 5.26 11.26 -11.60
C VAL A 34 4.89 11.12 -10.11
N TRP A 35 4.83 9.91 -9.58
CA TRP A 35 4.61 9.68 -8.16
C TRP A 35 5.67 10.36 -7.30
N ALA A 36 6.95 10.14 -7.60
CA ALA A 36 8.06 10.74 -6.85
C ALA A 36 8.04 12.28 -6.93
N ALA A 37 7.78 12.83 -8.11
CA ALA A 37 7.70 14.28 -8.32
C ALA A 37 6.53 14.91 -7.54
N LEU A 38 5.36 14.25 -7.52
CA LEU A 38 4.20 14.72 -6.75
C LEU A 38 4.44 14.63 -5.25
N LEU A 39 4.96 13.51 -4.75
CA LEU A 39 5.25 13.35 -3.33
C LEU A 39 6.31 14.36 -2.86
N THR A 40 7.46 14.42 -3.53
CA THR A 40 8.53 15.36 -3.16
C THR A 40 8.11 16.80 -3.34
N GLY A 41 7.42 17.14 -4.42
CA GLY A 41 6.86 18.48 -4.64
C GLY A 41 5.86 18.88 -3.56
N GLY A 42 5.01 17.94 -3.11
CA GLY A 42 4.09 18.16 -2.00
C GLY A 42 4.79 18.42 -0.67
N LEU A 43 5.87 17.69 -0.36
CA LEU A 43 6.67 17.90 0.84
C LEU A 43 7.44 19.23 0.80
N VAL A 44 8.01 19.57 -0.35
CA VAL A 44 8.66 20.88 -0.54
C VAL A 44 7.66 22.02 -0.38
N ALA A 45 6.46 21.89 -0.96
CA ALA A 45 5.40 22.89 -0.83
C ALA A 45 4.96 23.07 0.64
N ASP A 46 4.93 21.98 1.42
CA ASP A 46 4.65 22.05 2.87
C ASP A 46 5.68 22.91 3.61
N ASN A 47 6.96 22.66 3.36
CA ASN A 47 8.07 23.42 3.94
C ASN A 47 8.09 24.90 3.51
N LEU A 48 7.57 25.21 2.33
CA LEU A 48 7.40 26.58 1.83
C LEU A 48 6.09 27.24 2.32
N GLY A 49 5.32 26.58 3.19
CA GLY A 49 4.07 27.09 3.75
C GLY A 49 2.87 27.06 2.80
N SER A 50 2.98 26.38 1.65
CA SER A 50 1.88 26.22 0.68
C SER A 50 1.01 25.02 1.02
N SER A 51 -0.05 25.22 1.78
CA SER A 51 -1.00 24.13 2.14
C SER A 51 -1.71 23.53 0.93
N ALA A 52 -2.02 24.34 -0.09
CA ALA A 52 -2.65 23.87 -1.32
C ALA A 52 -1.69 23.00 -2.14
N GLY A 53 -0.44 23.45 -2.33
CA GLY A 53 0.60 22.69 -3.03
C GLY A 53 0.94 21.39 -2.31
N SER A 54 1.05 21.44 -0.99
CA SER A 54 1.27 20.27 -0.14
C SER A 54 0.15 19.23 -0.29
N SER A 55 -1.10 19.65 -0.17
CA SER A 55 -2.25 18.76 -0.36
C SER A 55 -2.30 18.18 -1.77
N PHE A 56 -2.10 19.01 -2.80
CA PHE A 56 -2.12 18.56 -4.20
C PHE A 56 -1.05 17.49 -4.46
N GLY A 57 0.19 17.72 -4.04
CA GLY A 57 1.28 16.79 -4.25
C GLY A 57 1.07 15.45 -3.54
N ARG A 58 0.70 15.48 -2.26
CA ARG A 58 0.49 14.28 -1.46
C ARG A 58 -0.71 13.46 -1.95
N LEU A 59 -1.89 14.06 -2.10
CA LEU A 59 -3.06 13.36 -2.62
C LEU A 59 -2.86 12.91 -4.06
N GLY A 60 -2.21 13.73 -4.90
CA GLY A 60 -1.86 13.38 -6.26
C GLY A 60 -0.96 12.15 -6.34
N SER A 61 0.03 12.03 -5.44
CA SER A 61 0.88 10.84 -5.37
C SER A 61 0.08 9.56 -5.07
N SER A 62 -0.89 9.62 -4.17
CA SER A 62 -1.78 8.48 -3.88
C SER A 62 -2.67 8.11 -5.08
N VAL A 63 -3.18 9.11 -5.81
CA VAL A 63 -3.97 8.87 -7.03
C VAL A 63 -3.13 8.19 -8.11
N VAL A 64 -1.87 8.61 -8.30
CA VAL A 64 -0.95 7.96 -9.25
C VAL A 64 -0.73 6.49 -8.88
N LEU A 65 -0.62 6.15 -7.61
CA LEU A 65 -0.50 4.75 -7.17
C LEU A 65 -1.78 3.94 -7.42
N VAL A 66 -2.97 4.55 -7.32
CA VAL A 66 -4.23 3.91 -7.74
C VAL A 66 -4.19 3.60 -9.22
N VAL A 67 -3.82 4.57 -10.07
CA VAL A 67 -3.70 4.36 -11.52
C VAL A 67 -2.68 3.25 -11.82
N ALA A 68 -1.50 3.29 -11.20
CA ALA A 68 -0.47 2.28 -11.36
C ALA A 68 -0.98 0.88 -10.96
N GLY A 69 -1.67 0.75 -9.84
CA GLY A 69 -2.25 -0.50 -9.38
C GLY A 69 -3.22 -1.11 -10.40
N TRP A 70 -4.11 -0.30 -10.96
CA TRP A 70 -5.07 -0.77 -11.98
C TRP A 70 -4.42 -1.05 -13.32
N VAL A 71 -3.47 -0.25 -13.78
CA VAL A 71 -2.71 -0.50 -15.03
C VAL A 71 -2.00 -1.84 -14.94
N TRP A 72 -1.34 -2.13 -13.82
CA TRP A 72 -0.66 -3.42 -13.64
C TRP A 72 -1.61 -4.59 -13.42
N ALA A 73 -2.72 -4.39 -12.71
CA ALA A 73 -3.75 -5.42 -12.54
C ALA A 73 -4.40 -5.77 -13.89
N ALA A 74 -4.67 -4.79 -14.74
CA ALA A 74 -5.21 -4.98 -16.09
C ALA A 74 -4.23 -5.71 -17.01
N SER A 75 -2.91 -5.48 -16.86
CA SER A 75 -1.88 -6.20 -17.62
C SER A 75 -1.67 -7.65 -17.17
N CYS A 76 -2.36 -8.11 -16.13
CA CYS A 76 -2.27 -9.48 -15.63
C CYS A 76 -3.28 -10.37 -16.37
N HIS A 77 -2.82 -11.08 -17.41
CA HIS A 77 -3.66 -11.98 -18.20
C HIS A 77 -3.87 -13.35 -17.55
N ASP A 78 -3.01 -13.73 -16.60
CA ASP A 78 -3.18 -14.94 -15.81
C ASP A 78 -4.37 -14.78 -14.84
N THR A 79 -5.43 -15.56 -15.06
CA THR A 79 -6.65 -15.54 -14.23
C THR A 79 -6.35 -15.85 -12.76
N ALA A 80 -5.32 -16.66 -12.51
CA ALA A 80 -4.91 -17.03 -11.16
C ALA A 80 -4.28 -15.86 -10.39
N ALA A 81 -3.43 -15.06 -11.03
CA ALA A 81 -2.81 -13.88 -10.45
C ALA A 81 -3.76 -12.67 -10.44
N ALA A 82 -4.64 -12.55 -11.44
CA ALA A 82 -5.51 -11.40 -11.63
C ALA A 82 -6.38 -11.08 -10.40
N GLY A 83 -6.87 -12.11 -9.70
CA GLY A 83 -7.66 -11.91 -8.48
C GLY A 83 -6.86 -11.21 -7.36
N CYS A 84 -5.63 -11.65 -7.10
CA CYS A 84 -4.78 -11.06 -6.07
C CYS A 84 -4.33 -9.64 -6.44
N THR A 85 -3.95 -9.42 -7.71
CA THR A 85 -3.52 -8.11 -8.20
C THR A 85 -4.64 -7.07 -8.16
N ARG A 86 -5.87 -7.45 -8.53
CA ARG A 86 -7.06 -6.59 -8.42
C ARG A 86 -7.36 -6.22 -6.98
N LEU A 87 -7.26 -7.16 -6.05
CA LEU A 87 -7.45 -6.87 -4.63
C LEU A 87 -6.42 -5.84 -4.12
N ILE A 88 -5.15 -5.93 -4.53
CA ILE A 88 -4.16 -4.90 -4.17
C ILE A 88 -4.55 -3.54 -4.75
N ALA A 89 -5.00 -3.47 -6.00
CA ALA A 89 -5.48 -2.23 -6.61
C ALA A 89 -6.70 -1.65 -5.87
N VAL A 90 -7.66 -2.49 -5.47
CA VAL A 90 -8.81 -2.07 -4.64
C VAL A 90 -8.35 -1.57 -3.28
N GLY A 91 -7.42 -2.26 -2.62
CA GLY A 91 -6.84 -1.80 -1.36
C GLY A 91 -6.18 -0.42 -1.49
N MET A 92 -5.50 -0.15 -2.63
CA MET A 92 -4.91 1.16 -2.91
C MET A 92 -5.99 2.25 -3.13
N CYS A 93 -7.13 1.92 -3.77
CA CYS A 93 -8.25 2.85 -3.88
C CYS A 93 -8.78 3.24 -2.49
N LEU A 94 -8.92 2.27 -1.59
CA LEU A 94 -9.36 2.52 -0.21
C LEU A 94 -8.31 3.32 0.58
N GLY A 95 -7.02 3.08 0.33
CA GLY A 95 -5.93 3.88 0.88
C GLY A 95 -6.02 5.34 0.42
N ALA A 96 -6.15 5.59 -0.88
CA ALA A 96 -6.34 6.95 -1.40
C ALA A 96 -7.61 7.61 -0.84
N LEU A 97 -8.72 6.88 -0.71
CA LEU A 97 -9.92 7.37 -0.06
C LEU A 97 -9.65 7.79 1.40
N GLY A 98 -8.85 7.01 2.13
CA GLY A 98 -8.38 7.34 3.47
C GLY A 98 -7.62 8.67 3.50
N ASP A 99 -6.72 8.91 2.53
CA ASP A 99 -5.98 10.17 2.39
C ASP A 99 -6.92 11.37 2.18
N PHE A 100 -7.95 11.21 1.34
CA PHE A 100 -8.95 12.26 1.11
C PHE A 100 -9.76 12.57 2.39
N PHE A 101 -10.10 11.56 3.20
CA PHE A 101 -10.72 11.78 4.51
C PHE A 101 -9.77 12.50 5.45
N MET A 102 -8.52 12.02 5.59
CA MET A 102 -7.50 12.62 6.47
C MET A 102 -7.21 14.09 6.11
N ALA A 103 -7.26 14.43 4.82
CA ALA A 103 -7.12 15.80 4.33
C ALA A 103 -8.40 16.66 4.51
N GLY A 104 -9.48 16.11 5.10
CA GLY A 104 -10.76 16.81 5.29
C GLY A 104 -11.52 17.13 4.00
N ARG A 105 -11.09 16.58 2.84
CA ARG A 105 -11.68 16.89 1.53
C ARG A 105 -13.08 16.32 1.35
N LEU A 106 -13.46 15.35 2.15
CA LEU A 106 -14.78 14.71 2.10
C LEU A 106 -15.72 15.16 3.21
N GLN A 107 -15.29 16.06 4.11
CA GLN A 107 -16.07 16.45 5.28
C GLN A 107 -17.39 17.15 4.93
N THR A 108 -17.46 17.85 3.80
CA THR A 108 -18.70 18.49 3.31
C THR A 108 -19.70 17.50 2.72
N LEU A 109 -19.21 16.38 2.18
CA LEU A 109 -20.05 15.33 1.58
C LEU A 109 -20.47 14.28 2.61
N ILE A 110 -19.56 13.95 3.52
CA ILE A 110 -19.75 12.94 4.57
C ILE A 110 -19.34 13.58 5.89
N PRO A 111 -20.28 14.26 6.58
CA PRO A 111 -20.00 14.92 7.85
C PRO A 111 -19.80 13.88 8.95
N LEU A 112 -18.54 13.64 9.33
CA LEU A 112 -18.16 12.75 10.42
C LEU A 112 -17.76 13.57 11.65
N PRO A 113 -17.87 13.01 12.87
CA PRO A 113 -17.37 13.65 14.08
C PRO A 113 -15.89 14.00 14.02
N SER A 114 -15.13 13.21 13.25
CA SER A 114 -13.73 13.47 12.92
C SER A 114 -13.40 12.91 11.54
N PRO A 115 -12.70 13.66 10.66
CA PRO A 115 -12.19 13.14 9.39
C PRO A 115 -11.26 11.94 9.58
N VAL A 116 -10.58 11.89 10.72
CA VAL A 116 -9.67 10.78 11.07
C VAL A 116 -10.40 9.46 11.18
N LEU A 117 -11.64 9.43 11.71
CA LEU A 117 -12.44 8.20 11.75
C LEU A 117 -12.75 7.67 10.35
N GLY A 118 -13.06 8.58 9.40
CA GLY A 118 -13.25 8.23 7.99
C GLY A 118 -11.97 7.65 7.39
N GLY A 119 -10.82 8.30 7.65
CA GLY A 119 -9.51 7.83 7.24
C GLY A 119 -9.20 6.43 7.79
N MET A 120 -9.31 6.25 9.10
CA MET A 120 -9.08 4.95 9.75
C MET A 120 -9.99 3.85 9.21
N THR A 121 -11.26 4.16 8.93
CA THR A 121 -12.20 3.21 8.35
C THR A 121 -11.79 2.81 6.94
N ALA A 122 -11.49 3.77 6.07
CA ALA A 122 -11.10 3.51 4.70
C ALA A 122 -9.77 2.74 4.62
N PHE A 123 -8.75 3.15 5.37
CA PHE A 123 -7.48 2.42 5.47
C PHE A 123 -7.68 1.02 6.05
N GLY A 124 -8.46 0.88 7.13
CA GLY A 124 -8.74 -0.42 7.74
C GLY A 124 -9.40 -1.39 6.77
N LEU A 125 -10.39 -0.95 5.99
CA LEU A 125 -10.98 -1.74 4.92
C LEU A 125 -9.95 -2.09 3.84
N GLY A 126 -9.07 -1.15 3.47
CA GLY A 126 -7.95 -1.39 2.56
C GLY A 126 -7.03 -2.50 3.06
N HIS A 127 -6.70 -2.50 4.35
CA HIS A 127 -5.87 -3.55 4.96
C HIS A 127 -6.58 -4.92 5.01
N ILE A 128 -7.88 -4.98 5.23
CA ILE A 128 -8.65 -6.23 5.10
C ILE A 128 -8.53 -6.79 3.67
N VAL A 129 -8.62 -5.93 2.67
CA VAL A 129 -8.47 -6.31 1.26
C VAL A 129 -7.03 -6.79 0.97
N TYR A 130 -6.00 -6.10 1.49
CA TYR A 130 -4.61 -6.54 1.36
C TYR A 130 -4.35 -7.90 2.02
N ILE A 131 -4.87 -8.12 3.23
CA ILE A 131 -4.78 -9.43 3.91
C ILE A 131 -5.44 -10.51 3.06
N THR A 132 -6.61 -10.23 2.48
CA THR A 132 -7.32 -11.17 1.61
C THR A 132 -6.48 -11.50 0.36
N ALA A 133 -5.85 -10.51 -0.26
CA ALA A 133 -4.93 -10.71 -1.38
C ALA A 133 -3.74 -11.60 -0.99
N CYS A 134 -3.12 -11.34 0.16
CA CYS A 134 -1.99 -12.11 0.68
C CYS A 134 -2.38 -13.58 0.98
N VAL A 135 -3.53 -13.81 1.60
CA VAL A 135 -4.05 -15.16 1.87
C VAL A 135 -4.35 -15.90 0.56
N GLY A 136 -4.91 -15.21 -0.42
CA GLY A 136 -5.11 -15.74 -1.77
C GLY A 136 -3.80 -16.13 -2.44
N ALA A 137 -2.80 -15.25 -2.39
CA ALA A 137 -1.45 -15.51 -2.92
C ALA A 137 -0.79 -16.71 -2.24
N ARG A 138 -0.85 -16.79 -0.90
CA ARG A 138 -0.34 -17.93 -0.13
C ARG A 138 -0.83 -19.27 -0.64
N ARG A 139 -2.18 -19.39 -0.81
CA ARG A 139 -2.82 -20.63 -1.26
C ARG A 139 -2.37 -21.02 -2.67
N ARG A 140 -2.25 -20.04 -3.57
CA ARG A 140 -1.91 -20.26 -4.98
C ARG A 140 -0.44 -20.64 -5.20
N VAL A 141 0.46 -20.04 -4.42
CA VAL A 141 1.91 -20.35 -4.49
C VAL A 141 2.25 -21.61 -3.68
N GLY A 142 1.28 -22.17 -2.94
CA GLY A 142 1.49 -23.38 -2.17
C GLY A 142 2.35 -23.20 -0.91
N LEU A 143 2.36 -22.01 -0.30
CA LEU A 143 3.13 -21.73 0.91
C LEU A 143 2.41 -22.30 2.14
N THR A 144 2.96 -23.35 2.74
CA THR A 144 2.26 -24.16 3.76
C THR A 144 2.72 -23.92 5.18
N SER A 145 3.88 -23.26 5.41
CA SER A 145 4.42 -23.09 6.75
C SER A 145 3.49 -22.25 7.64
N ALA A 146 2.76 -22.92 8.53
CA ALA A 146 1.94 -22.29 9.54
C ALA A 146 2.80 -21.53 10.57
N LYS A 147 3.96 -22.08 10.94
CA LYS A 147 4.90 -21.46 11.91
C LYS A 147 5.38 -20.11 11.39
N ALA A 148 5.82 -20.01 10.12
CA ALA A 148 6.26 -18.75 9.53
C ALA A 148 5.10 -17.73 9.49
N MET A 149 3.90 -18.16 9.13
CA MET A 149 2.74 -17.28 9.04
C MET A 149 2.30 -16.76 10.41
N TRP A 150 1.95 -17.64 11.33
CA TRP A 150 1.43 -17.24 12.63
C TRP A 150 2.48 -16.59 13.52
N GLY A 151 3.75 -17.03 13.42
CA GLY A 151 4.86 -16.38 14.13
C GLY A 151 5.06 -14.94 13.68
N SER A 152 5.04 -14.69 12.38
CA SER A 152 5.14 -13.32 11.87
C SER A 152 3.94 -12.46 12.26
N ILE A 153 2.72 -12.98 12.17
CA ILE A 153 1.52 -12.25 12.61
C ILE A 153 1.62 -11.90 14.10
N LEU A 154 1.98 -12.86 14.94
CA LEU A 154 2.09 -12.64 16.39
C LEU A 154 3.11 -11.54 16.71
N VAL A 155 4.28 -11.56 16.09
CA VAL A 155 5.31 -10.52 16.30
C VAL A 155 4.78 -9.14 15.95
N TRP A 156 4.13 -8.98 14.79
CA TRP A 156 3.60 -7.70 14.37
C TRP A 156 2.40 -7.24 15.24
N GLN A 157 1.56 -8.16 15.72
CA GLN A 157 0.49 -7.83 16.66
C GLN A 157 1.03 -7.33 17.99
N ILE A 158 2.09 -7.96 18.52
CA ILE A 158 2.76 -7.50 19.74
C ILE A 158 3.31 -6.09 19.54
N ILE A 159 3.99 -5.83 18.41
CA ILE A 159 4.51 -4.49 18.08
C ILE A 159 3.37 -3.47 18.04
N SER A 160 2.24 -3.81 17.42
CA SER A 160 1.06 -2.93 17.32
C SER A 160 0.47 -2.60 18.70
N VAL A 161 0.24 -3.61 19.54
CA VAL A 161 -0.31 -3.40 20.88
C VAL A 161 0.64 -2.58 21.76
N ILE A 162 1.94 -2.84 21.70
CA ILE A 162 2.95 -2.04 22.41
C ILE A 162 2.95 -0.61 21.89
N GLY A 163 2.94 -0.42 20.58
CA GLY A 163 2.88 0.92 19.96
C GLY A 163 1.63 1.69 20.39
N TRP A 164 0.46 1.04 20.37
CA TRP A 164 -0.78 1.63 20.85
C TRP A 164 -0.70 1.99 22.34
N ALA A 165 -0.20 1.09 23.18
CA ALA A 165 -0.11 1.29 24.63
C ALA A 165 0.85 2.44 25.00
N ILE A 166 1.93 2.62 24.25
CA ILE A 166 2.93 3.67 24.50
C ILE A 166 2.53 5.02 23.90
N VAL A 167 1.95 5.01 22.68
CA VAL A 167 1.72 6.23 21.91
C VAL A 167 0.30 6.74 22.09
N VAL A 168 -0.69 5.87 21.99
CA VAL A 168 -2.11 6.25 21.88
C VAL A 168 -2.79 6.25 23.25
N LEU A 169 -2.61 5.19 24.05
CA LEU A 169 -3.32 5.05 25.32
C LEU A 169 -3.09 6.23 26.28
N PRO A 170 -1.85 6.77 26.46
CA PRO A 170 -1.62 7.92 27.32
C PRO A 170 -1.80 9.26 26.54
N ALA A 171 -2.85 9.38 25.73
CA ALA A 171 -3.14 10.58 24.97
C ALA A 171 -3.32 11.80 25.88
N THR A 172 -2.61 12.89 25.54
CA THR A 172 -2.64 14.15 26.28
C THR A 172 -3.60 15.16 25.65
N LYS A 173 -3.96 14.99 24.37
CA LYS A 173 -4.83 15.90 23.63
C LYS A 173 -6.30 15.51 23.78
N GLU A 174 -7.11 16.43 24.27
CA GLU A 174 -8.55 16.22 24.43
C GLU A 174 -9.25 15.87 23.09
N SER A 175 -8.85 16.53 22.01
CA SER A 175 -9.37 16.27 20.65
C SER A 175 -9.09 14.85 20.13
N ALA A 176 -8.16 14.12 20.72
CA ALA A 176 -7.81 12.77 20.33
C ALA A 176 -8.49 11.68 21.17
N GLN A 177 -9.20 12.04 22.25
CA GLN A 177 -9.81 11.07 23.17
C GLN A 177 -10.79 10.12 22.47
N LEU A 178 -11.60 10.64 21.52
CA LEU A 178 -12.54 9.83 20.73
C LEU A 178 -11.83 8.72 19.91
N LEU A 179 -10.56 8.89 19.60
CA LEU A 179 -9.80 8.01 18.71
C LEU A 179 -9.02 6.93 19.45
N ILE A 180 -8.88 6.99 20.77
CA ILE A 180 -8.03 6.07 21.55
C ILE A 180 -8.44 4.61 21.31
N TRP A 181 -9.70 4.30 21.50
CA TRP A 181 -10.19 2.92 21.36
C TRP A 181 -10.30 2.45 19.90
N PRO A 182 -10.81 3.28 18.94
CA PRO A 182 -10.78 2.90 17.53
C PRO A 182 -9.37 2.68 16.96
N ALA A 183 -8.35 3.33 17.50
CA ALA A 183 -6.97 3.17 17.05
C ALA A 183 -6.42 1.76 17.29
N LEU A 184 -6.89 1.04 18.32
CA LEU A 184 -6.40 -0.31 18.61
C LEU A 184 -6.78 -1.32 17.51
N PRO A 185 -8.05 -1.58 17.19
CA PRO A 185 -8.39 -2.51 16.12
C PRO A 185 -7.85 -2.05 14.76
N TYR A 186 -7.77 -0.75 14.53
CA TYR A 186 -7.15 -0.20 13.32
C TYR A 186 -5.67 -0.58 13.20
N SER A 187 -4.87 -0.31 14.24
CA SER A 187 -3.44 -0.66 14.24
C SER A 187 -3.21 -2.18 14.14
N MET A 188 -4.11 -2.99 14.70
CA MET A 188 -4.08 -4.45 14.56
C MET A 188 -4.34 -4.90 13.12
N LEU A 189 -5.16 -4.21 12.34
CA LEU A 189 -5.35 -4.50 10.91
C LEU A 189 -4.07 -4.20 10.10
N LEU A 190 -3.41 -3.08 10.38
CA LEU A 190 -2.13 -2.74 9.76
C LEU A 190 -1.06 -3.79 10.09
N ALA A 191 -0.93 -4.13 11.36
CA ALA A 191 -0.03 -5.18 11.85
C ALA A 191 -0.36 -6.55 11.26
N GLY A 192 -1.65 -6.85 11.07
CA GLY A 192 -2.12 -8.05 10.38
C GLY A 192 -1.60 -8.13 8.95
N THR A 193 -1.67 -7.03 8.20
CA THR A 193 -1.11 -6.95 6.84
C THR A 193 0.40 -7.14 6.85
N ALA A 194 1.13 -6.43 7.72
CA ALA A 194 2.57 -6.57 7.85
C ALA A 194 2.97 -8.01 8.25
N GLY A 195 2.22 -8.62 9.18
CA GLY A 195 2.44 -9.98 9.64
C GLY A 195 2.23 -11.03 8.55
N VAL A 196 1.12 -10.95 7.81
CA VAL A 196 0.83 -11.87 6.70
C VAL A 196 1.85 -11.70 5.58
N ALA A 197 2.16 -10.45 5.19
CA ALA A 197 3.17 -10.17 4.17
C ALA A 197 4.56 -10.68 4.57
N THR A 198 4.98 -10.50 5.84
CA THR A 198 6.23 -11.04 6.37
C THR A 198 6.22 -12.57 6.37
N GLY A 199 5.10 -13.19 6.78
CA GLY A 199 4.94 -14.65 6.74
C GLY A 199 5.04 -15.24 5.32
N LEU A 200 4.64 -14.50 4.28
CA LEU A 200 4.89 -14.84 2.88
C LEU A 200 6.37 -14.65 2.53
N ALA A 201 6.98 -13.53 2.89
CA ALA A 201 8.35 -13.17 2.54
C ALA A 201 9.39 -14.13 3.15
N VAL A 202 9.16 -14.62 4.35
CA VAL A 202 10.01 -15.64 5.00
C VAL A 202 10.00 -16.96 4.23
N GLN A 203 8.88 -17.30 3.58
CA GLN A 203 8.74 -18.52 2.79
C GLN A 203 9.15 -18.31 1.32
N ASP A 204 8.99 -17.12 0.79
CA ASP A 204 9.29 -16.78 -0.60
C ASP A 204 9.73 -15.32 -0.72
N ARG A 205 10.99 -15.10 -1.07
CA ARG A 205 11.61 -13.77 -1.18
C ARG A 205 10.92 -12.83 -2.17
N ARG A 206 10.12 -13.34 -3.09
CA ARG A 206 9.34 -12.52 -4.03
C ARG A 206 8.33 -11.61 -3.33
N PHE A 207 7.94 -11.92 -2.09
CA PHE A 207 7.06 -11.11 -1.26
C PHE A 207 7.79 -10.12 -0.34
N THR A 208 9.13 -10.02 -0.40
CA THR A 208 9.91 -9.15 0.49
C THR A 208 9.50 -7.68 0.36
N LEU A 209 9.30 -7.18 -0.87
CA LEU A 209 8.89 -5.79 -1.08
C LEU A 209 7.50 -5.50 -0.50
N LEU A 210 6.58 -6.46 -0.57
CA LEU A 210 5.27 -6.36 0.05
C LEU A 210 5.39 -6.27 1.58
N ALA A 211 6.24 -7.10 2.18
CA ALA A 211 6.46 -7.09 3.63
C ALA A 211 7.10 -5.77 4.11
N ILE A 212 8.11 -5.27 3.39
CA ILE A 212 8.73 -3.97 3.69
C ILE A 212 7.70 -2.86 3.55
N GLY A 213 6.92 -2.86 2.47
CA GLY A 213 5.88 -1.85 2.24
C GLY A 213 4.84 -1.81 3.35
N ALA A 214 4.34 -2.97 3.78
CA ALA A 214 3.37 -3.06 4.87
C ALA A 214 3.97 -2.64 6.23
N GLY A 215 5.23 -2.96 6.48
CA GLY A 215 5.95 -2.50 7.67
C GLY A 215 6.18 -0.99 7.70
N LEU A 216 6.54 -0.39 6.56
CA LEU A 216 6.69 1.07 6.43
C LEU A 216 5.36 1.80 6.61
N PHE A 217 4.25 1.22 6.13
CA PHE A 217 2.92 1.78 6.36
C PHE A 217 2.61 1.83 7.86
N LEU A 218 2.77 0.72 8.58
CA LEU A 218 2.55 0.68 10.04
C LEU A 218 3.47 1.66 10.80
N LEU A 219 4.73 1.76 10.39
CA LEU A 219 5.68 2.73 10.96
C LEU A 219 5.19 4.18 10.75
N SER A 220 4.77 4.52 9.55
CA SER A 220 4.20 5.82 9.22
C SER A 220 3.03 6.18 10.12
N ASP A 221 2.12 5.22 10.31
CA ASP A 221 0.92 5.42 11.13
C ASP A 221 1.25 5.58 12.63
N LEU A 222 2.27 4.89 13.12
CA LEU A 222 2.77 5.09 14.48
C LEU A 222 3.36 6.51 14.66
N ILE A 223 4.09 7.01 13.67
CA ILE A 223 4.63 8.38 13.66
C ILE A 223 3.47 9.40 13.58
N LEU A 224 2.48 9.15 12.72
CA LEU A 224 1.27 9.96 12.62
C LEU A 224 0.53 10.02 13.95
N ALA A 225 0.32 8.85 14.58
CA ALA A 225 -0.33 8.72 15.87
C ALA A 225 0.41 9.50 16.95
N TRP A 226 1.76 9.44 16.99
CA TRP A 226 2.53 10.26 17.93
C TRP A 226 2.13 11.74 17.85
N GLY A 227 2.17 12.33 16.66
CA GLY A 227 1.79 13.73 16.47
C GLY A 227 0.32 14.04 16.71
N MET A 228 -0.57 13.05 16.67
CA MET A 228 -2.00 13.22 16.95
C MET A 228 -2.33 13.10 18.43
N PHE A 229 -1.78 12.12 19.12
CA PHE A 229 -2.11 11.78 20.50
C PHE A 229 -1.16 12.41 21.53
N ARG A 230 0.05 12.74 21.11
CA ARG A 230 1.12 13.32 21.94
C ARG A 230 1.47 14.73 21.41
N ASP A 231 2.73 15.11 21.52
CA ASP A 231 3.22 16.40 21.08
C ASP A 231 3.58 16.44 19.60
N SER A 232 3.39 17.59 18.98
CA SER A 232 3.86 17.81 17.62
C SER A 232 5.38 17.97 17.62
N PHE A 233 6.04 17.55 16.55
CA PHE A 233 7.48 17.64 16.38
C PHE A 233 7.83 18.22 14.99
N PRO A 234 9.05 18.78 14.83
CA PRO A 234 9.52 19.33 13.55
C PRO A 234 9.51 18.26 12.44
N HIS A 235 9.27 18.66 11.20
CA HIS A 235 9.30 17.78 10.03
C HIS A 235 8.35 16.56 10.12
N ARG A 236 7.25 16.72 10.88
CA ARG A 236 6.25 15.65 11.04
C ARG A 236 5.68 15.20 9.71
N THR A 237 5.44 16.12 8.78
CA THR A 237 4.86 15.80 7.47
C THR A 237 5.76 14.84 6.71
N GLU A 238 7.05 15.14 6.63
CA GLU A 238 8.04 14.29 5.96
C GLU A 238 8.19 12.94 6.67
N ALA A 239 8.30 12.98 8.01
CA ALA A 239 8.45 11.77 8.82
C ALA A 239 7.29 10.79 8.62
N VAL A 240 6.08 11.28 8.35
CA VAL A 240 4.90 10.46 8.04
C VAL A 240 4.89 10.08 6.56
N TRP A 241 4.98 11.05 5.65
CA TRP A 241 4.71 10.82 4.23
C TRP A 241 5.81 10.06 3.49
N ILE A 242 7.08 10.13 3.94
CA ILE A 242 8.15 9.35 3.31
C ILE A 242 7.93 7.85 3.51
N PRO A 243 7.80 7.32 4.74
CA PRO A 243 7.52 5.89 4.92
C PRO A 243 6.12 5.50 4.43
N TYR A 244 5.10 6.37 4.53
CA TYR A 244 3.76 6.12 4.00
C TYR A 244 3.78 5.94 2.48
N GLY A 245 4.26 6.95 1.76
CA GLY A 245 4.31 6.92 0.30
C GLY A 245 5.19 5.78 -0.22
N GLY A 246 6.38 5.57 0.40
CA GLY A 246 7.24 4.44 0.09
C GLY A 246 6.59 3.09 0.38
N GLY A 247 5.87 2.98 1.49
CA GLY A 247 5.11 1.79 1.87
C GLY A 247 4.03 1.45 0.85
N GLN A 248 3.18 2.42 0.50
CA GLN A 248 2.14 2.27 -0.50
C GLN A 248 2.71 1.89 -1.87
N MET A 249 3.78 2.56 -2.28
CA MET A 249 4.48 2.29 -3.52
C MET A 249 4.96 0.83 -3.58
N LEU A 250 5.61 0.34 -2.52
CA LEU A 250 6.10 -1.04 -2.47
C LEU A 250 4.96 -2.06 -2.45
N ILE A 251 3.84 -1.78 -1.78
CA ILE A 251 2.65 -2.65 -1.79
C ILE A 251 2.09 -2.75 -3.21
N VAL A 252 1.94 -1.62 -3.90
CA VAL A 252 1.45 -1.59 -5.28
C VAL A 252 2.43 -2.25 -6.24
N TYR A 253 3.75 -2.01 -6.07
CA TYR A 253 4.78 -2.65 -6.89
C TYR A 253 4.84 -4.18 -6.68
N ALA A 254 4.43 -4.67 -5.52
CA ALA A 254 4.35 -6.11 -5.25
C ALA A 254 3.42 -6.87 -6.21
N ILE A 255 2.50 -6.18 -6.92
CA ILE A 255 1.72 -6.76 -8.01
C ILE A 255 2.64 -7.36 -9.09
N THR A 256 3.73 -6.69 -9.43
CA THR A 256 4.68 -7.15 -10.46
C THR A 256 5.44 -8.40 -10.01
N THR A 257 5.82 -8.47 -8.73
CA THR A 257 6.52 -9.63 -8.16
C THR A 257 5.57 -10.81 -7.96
N ALA A 258 4.33 -10.55 -7.58
CA ALA A 258 3.29 -11.58 -7.47
C ALA A 258 3.05 -12.29 -8.81
N ARG A 259 3.02 -11.55 -9.94
CA ARG A 259 2.92 -12.16 -11.29
C ARG A 259 4.01 -13.21 -11.52
N GLN A 260 5.26 -12.90 -11.20
CA GLN A 260 6.38 -13.84 -11.36
C GLN A 260 6.27 -15.08 -10.46
N ALA A 261 5.57 -14.96 -9.32
CA ALA A 261 5.33 -16.07 -8.42
C ALA A 261 4.31 -17.08 -9.01
N PHE A 262 3.35 -16.60 -9.80
CA PHE A 262 2.29 -17.42 -10.35
C PHE A 262 2.61 -18.06 -11.70
N THR A 263 3.56 -17.50 -12.47
CA THR A 263 3.93 -17.98 -13.82
C THR A 263 4.93 -19.13 -13.82
N ARG A 264 5.50 -19.53 -12.70
CA ARG A 264 6.54 -20.57 -12.59
C ARG A 264 6.06 -21.92 -12.06
N ASN A 265 4.75 -22.09 -11.89
CA ASN A 265 4.11 -23.38 -11.60
C ASN A 265 3.26 -23.82 -12.80
#